data_5e384c615e7f8498d9fa9744558c4ede
#
_entry.id   5e384c615e7f8498d9fa9744558c4ede
#
_cell.length_a   1.000
_cell.length_b   1.000
_cell.length_c   1.000
_cell.angle_alpha   90.00
_cell.angle_beta   90.00
_cell.angle_gamma   90.00
#
_symmetry.space_group_name_H-M   'P 1'
#
loop_
_entity.id
_entity.type
_entity.pdbx_description
1 polymer ?
#
loop_
_entity_poly.entity_id
_entity_poly.type
_entity_poly.pdbx_seq_one_letter_code
_entity_poly.pdbx_strand_id
1 'polypeptide(L)'
;MRNLILAAVAAITLGACCSPRQNVHADWMYDTVVYEVNVRQFSPEGTFKGVEAQLPRLKDLGVDILWLMPVNKIGVEGRKGTLGSYYAISDYKDVNEEFGTMQDFEDLIAAAHEQGFRIVMDWVANQTAPDNVWMTTKPADFYERDSLGNAIWEYDWTDTRSLNYENREVWYAQEDAMRFWLDKGVDGFRCDAAGEMPSETWQYLVPTLRRAYPEIYLLAEAEKPEFTADTMFDATYAWEMHHIENAIGNGPANKDGVKTAAELREYLAKDAVNTPTSAFRLAFTSNHDENSWNGTEFERLGDAWKVMEVLNFTLPKTQPLIYTGQEIGLDRRLEFFEKDPISDWTANEYTDFYKSLVELKHSNPALAAGERGGKVKWIETGDPDVLAFSRKVCGNKVTVYANLSAEPSEPIKGEALPAWGYRIIEK
;
A
#
# COMPACT_ATOMS: atom_id res chain seq x y z
N MET A 1 57.62 24.57 36.57
CA MET A 1 56.85 24.88 35.37
C MET A 1 56.93 23.70 34.43
N ARG A 2 55.90 22.92 34.40
CA ARG A 2 55.79 21.71 33.55
C ARG A 2 54.70 21.98 32.53
N ASN A 3 55.06 22.11 31.26
CA ASN A 3 54.14 22.29 30.16
C ASN A 3 53.48 20.95 29.83
N LEU A 4 52.17 20.84 30.03
CA LEU A 4 51.33 19.78 29.48
C LEU A 4 50.94 20.17 28.04
N ILE A 5 51.41 19.36 27.09
CA ILE A 5 50.94 19.42 25.71
C ILE A 5 49.71 18.48 25.62
N LEU A 6 48.53 19.05 25.46
CA LEU A 6 47.31 18.28 25.07
C LEU A 6 47.41 18.01 23.58
N ALA A 7 47.54 16.74 23.22
CA ALA A 7 47.34 16.28 21.85
C ALA A 7 45.84 16.06 21.61
N ALA A 8 45.20 16.92 20.80
CA ALA A 8 43.87 16.72 20.32
C ALA A 8 43.88 15.68 19.17
N VAL A 9 43.36 14.49 19.42
CA VAL A 9 43.13 13.51 18.38
C VAL A 9 41.84 13.91 17.66
N ALA A 10 41.97 14.47 16.46
CA ALA A 10 40.86 14.70 15.57
C ALA A 10 40.44 13.35 14.96
N ALA A 11 39.32 12.79 15.40
CA ALA A 11 38.68 11.69 14.75
C ALA A 11 38.06 12.20 13.41
N ILE A 12 38.74 11.95 12.30
CA ILE A 12 38.20 12.17 10.97
C ILE A 12 37.20 11.03 10.71
N THR A 13 35.93 11.27 10.98
CA THR A 13 34.87 10.42 10.46
C THR A 13 34.82 10.66 8.95
N LEU A 14 35.32 9.71 8.17
CA LEU A 14 35.07 9.61 6.74
C LEU A 14 33.58 9.30 6.54
N GLY A 15 32.72 10.31 6.69
CA GLY A 15 31.37 10.28 6.18
C GLY A 15 31.44 10.22 4.67
N ALA A 16 31.05 9.08 4.09
CA ALA A 16 30.84 8.99 2.66
C ALA A 16 29.81 10.08 2.29
N CYS A 17 30.26 11.16 1.64
CA CYS A 17 29.38 12.22 1.15
C CYS A 17 28.48 11.66 0.05
N CYS A 18 27.32 11.12 0.43
CA CYS A 18 26.18 11.13 -0.45
C CYS A 18 25.71 12.58 -0.50
N SER A 19 25.84 13.23 -1.65
CA SER A 19 25.24 14.54 -1.85
C SER A 19 23.75 14.43 -1.51
N PRO A 20 23.17 15.35 -0.70
CA PRO A 20 21.76 15.34 -0.43
C PRO A 20 21.03 15.43 -1.77
N ARG A 21 20.31 14.37 -2.17
CA ARG A 21 19.37 14.44 -3.27
C ARG A 21 18.22 15.34 -2.83
N GLN A 22 17.75 16.18 -3.71
CA GLN A 22 16.54 16.96 -3.42
C GLN A 22 15.40 15.94 -3.27
N ASN A 23 14.82 15.86 -2.08
CA ASN A 23 13.72 14.97 -1.79
C ASN A 23 12.48 15.45 -2.52
N VAL A 24 11.80 14.52 -3.15
CA VAL A 24 10.54 14.77 -3.85
C VAL A 24 9.37 14.56 -2.89
N HIS A 25 9.50 13.60 -1.99
CA HIS A 25 8.52 13.25 -0.96
C HIS A 25 8.99 13.67 0.44
N ALA A 26 8.11 13.66 1.41
CA ALA A 26 8.49 13.85 2.81
C ALA A 26 9.47 12.75 3.27
N ASP A 27 10.38 13.13 4.16
CA ASP A 27 11.50 12.28 4.57
C ASP A 27 11.08 10.90 5.10
N TRP A 28 9.95 10.84 5.76
CA TRP A 28 9.43 9.64 6.38
C TRP A 28 8.87 8.59 5.40
N MET A 29 8.61 8.95 4.12
CA MET A 29 7.89 8.08 3.18
C MET A 29 8.75 7.02 2.49
N TYR A 30 10.09 7.13 2.50
CA TYR A 30 10.98 6.39 1.58
C TYR A 30 11.24 4.93 1.93
N ASP A 31 11.23 4.58 3.21
CA ASP A 31 11.57 3.24 3.71
C ASP A 31 10.40 2.57 4.45
N THR A 32 9.21 3.13 4.27
CA THR A 32 8.00 2.68 4.96
C THR A 32 7.42 1.39 4.40
N VAL A 33 6.80 0.64 5.30
CA VAL A 33 5.97 -0.52 5.04
C VAL A 33 4.52 -0.17 5.40
N VAL A 34 3.61 -0.42 4.46
CA VAL A 34 2.17 -0.19 4.65
C VAL A 34 1.53 -1.44 5.25
N TYR A 35 0.67 -1.24 6.23
CA TYR A 35 -0.21 -2.29 6.74
C TYR A 35 -1.66 -1.89 6.52
N GLU A 36 -2.40 -2.68 5.76
CA GLU A 36 -3.81 -2.45 5.49
C GLU A 36 -4.67 -3.06 6.59
N VAL A 37 -5.42 -2.20 7.28
CA VAL A 37 -6.26 -2.57 8.41
C VAL A 37 -7.72 -2.67 7.98
N ASN A 38 -8.27 -3.87 8.01
CA ASN A 38 -9.70 -4.10 7.91
C ASN A 38 -10.32 -3.99 9.30
N VAL A 39 -10.79 -2.80 9.69
CA VAL A 39 -11.29 -2.52 11.04
C VAL A 39 -12.37 -3.50 11.49
N ARG A 40 -13.33 -3.84 10.60
CA ARG A 40 -14.43 -4.78 10.89
C ARG A 40 -13.94 -6.16 11.32
N GLN A 41 -12.83 -6.60 10.71
CA GLN A 41 -12.31 -7.96 10.88
C GLN A 41 -11.12 -8.04 11.85
N PHE A 42 -10.59 -6.89 12.31
CA PHE A 42 -9.32 -6.79 13.02
C PHE A 42 -9.37 -7.25 14.47
N SER A 43 -10.54 -7.32 15.05
CA SER A 43 -10.76 -7.79 16.42
C SER A 43 -12.14 -8.41 16.55
N PRO A 44 -12.41 -9.20 17.59
CA PRO A 44 -13.75 -9.70 17.87
C PRO A 44 -14.81 -8.61 17.94
N GLU A 45 -14.45 -7.44 18.45
CA GLU A 45 -15.32 -6.26 18.52
C GLU A 45 -15.47 -5.58 17.14
N GLY A 46 -14.42 -5.62 16.28
CA GLY A 46 -14.38 -4.95 14.99
C GLY A 46 -14.48 -3.42 15.12
N THR A 47 -13.73 -2.84 16.06
CA THR A 47 -13.84 -1.43 16.44
C THR A 47 -12.49 -0.71 16.40
N PHE A 48 -12.49 0.64 16.42
CA PHE A 48 -11.28 1.46 16.58
C PHE A 48 -10.48 1.09 17.82
N LYS A 49 -11.16 0.83 18.93
CA LYS A 49 -10.50 0.38 20.17
C LYS A 49 -9.86 -1.00 20.02
N GLY A 50 -10.46 -1.88 19.21
CA GLY A 50 -9.87 -3.16 18.86
C GLY A 50 -8.57 -3.02 18.07
N VAL A 51 -8.52 -2.05 17.14
CA VAL A 51 -7.29 -1.71 16.41
C VAL A 51 -6.26 -1.08 17.35
N GLU A 52 -6.67 -0.11 18.18
CA GLU A 52 -5.80 0.56 19.16
C GLU A 52 -5.10 -0.46 20.07
N ALA A 53 -5.84 -1.48 20.56
CA ALA A 53 -5.28 -2.53 21.40
C ALA A 53 -4.19 -3.37 20.68
N GLN A 54 -4.16 -3.40 19.35
CA GLN A 54 -3.18 -4.14 18.54
C GLN A 54 -1.98 -3.27 18.11
N LEU A 55 -1.96 -1.97 18.38
CA LEU A 55 -0.84 -1.10 18.00
C LEU A 55 0.52 -1.59 18.53
N PRO A 56 0.66 -2.11 19.77
CA PRO A 56 1.93 -2.65 20.23
C PRO A 56 2.43 -3.83 19.40
N ARG A 57 1.52 -4.72 18.94
CA ARG A 57 1.85 -5.85 18.06
C ARG A 57 2.30 -5.36 16.68
N LEU A 58 1.59 -4.39 16.09
CA LEU A 58 1.97 -3.79 14.80
C LEU A 58 3.31 -3.04 14.90
N LYS A 59 3.58 -2.41 16.04
CA LYS A 59 4.88 -1.79 16.31
C LYS A 59 6.00 -2.81 16.39
N ASP A 60 5.75 -3.95 17.02
CA ASP A 60 6.69 -5.08 17.09
C ASP A 60 6.92 -5.72 15.70
N LEU A 61 5.90 -5.76 14.85
CA LEU A 61 6.03 -6.15 13.44
C LEU A 61 6.90 -5.17 12.65
N GLY A 62 6.89 -3.88 13.03
CA GLY A 62 7.74 -2.83 12.49
C GLY A 62 7.12 -2.02 11.37
N VAL A 63 5.84 -2.18 11.05
CA VAL A 63 5.15 -1.40 10.01
C VAL A 63 5.03 0.08 10.39
N ASP A 64 4.88 0.95 9.40
CA ASP A 64 4.97 2.39 9.57
C ASP A 64 3.66 3.11 9.28
N ILE A 65 2.98 2.70 8.23
CA ILE A 65 1.71 3.27 7.78
C ILE A 65 0.60 2.28 8.08
N LEU A 66 -0.42 2.74 8.81
CA LEU A 66 -1.67 2.00 8.96
C LEU A 66 -2.69 2.59 7.98
N TRP A 67 -2.92 1.91 6.86
CA TRP A 67 -3.99 2.23 5.95
C TRP A 67 -5.27 1.59 6.44
N LEU A 68 -6.18 2.40 6.96
CA LEU A 68 -7.51 1.96 7.38
C LEU A 68 -8.43 1.88 6.16
N MET A 69 -9.00 0.70 5.86
CA MET A 69 -10.11 0.57 4.92
C MET A 69 -11.20 1.57 5.29
N PRO A 70 -12.17 1.90 4.37
CA PRO A 70 -13.08 3.02 4.62
C PRO A 70 -13.76 2.94 5.98
N VAL A 71 -13.58 3.98 6.79
CA VAL A 71 -14.13 4.07 8.15
C VAL A 71 -15.40 4.90 8.21
N ASN A 72 -15.80 5.49 7.09
CA ASN A 72 -16.96 6.33 6.98
C ASN A 72 -18.27 5.58 7.22
N LYS A 73 -19.31 6.32 7.57
CA LYS A 73 -20.66 5.79 7.71
C LYS A 73 -21.15 5.13 6.42
N ILE A 74 -21.64 3.90 6.54
CA ILE A 74 -22.12 3.10 5.41
C ILE A 74 -23.61 3.33 5.18
N GLY A 75 -24.04 3.40 3.90
CA GLY A 75 -25.43 3.51 3.51
C GLY A 75 -26.29 2.31 3.92
N VAL A 76 -27.59 2.51 3.98
CA VAL A 76 -28.59 1.48 4.30
C VAL A 76 -29.42 1.14 3.08
N GLU A 77 -29.68 2.12 2.21
CA GLU A 77 -30.48 1.89 1.00
C GLU A 77 -29.71 1.04 -0.02
N GLY A 78 -30.29 -0.08 -0.44
CA GLY A 78 -29.68 -0.99 -1.39
C GLY A 78 -28.49 -1.79 -0.87
N ARG A 79 -28.25 -1.76 0.45
CA ARG A 79 -27.11 -2.40 1.13
C ARG A 79 -26.98 -3.88 0.73
N LYS A 80 -25.76 -4.27 0.36
CA LYS A 80 -25.37 -5.67 0.13
C LYS A 80 -24.99 -6.34 1.45
N GLY A 81 -25.41 -7.59 1.67
CA GLY A 81 -25.19 -8.29 2.93
C GLY A 81 -25.88 -7.62 4.12
N THR A 82 -25.50 -7.97 5.35
CA THR A 82 -26.09 -7.38 6.56
C THR A 82 -25.42 -6.07 6.97
N LEU A 83 -24.10 -5.94 6.75
CA LEU A 83 -23.31 -4.79 7.21
C LEU A 83 -22.95 -3.82 6.07
N GLY A 84 -23.14 -4.20 4.83
CA GLY A 84 -22.90 -3.37 3.65
C GLY A 84 -21.42 -3.25 3.26
N SER A 85 -21.23 -2.63 2.09
CA SER A 85 -19.92 -2.31 1.55
C SER A 85 -19.30 -1.13 2.29
N TYR A 86 -18.04 -1.24 2.65
CA TYR A 86 -17.21 -0.12 3.14
C TYR A 86 -17.20 1.05 2.15
N TYR A 87 -17.34 0.75 0.85
CA TYR A 87 -17.25 1.69 -0.27
C TYR A 87 -18.60 2.32 -0.64
N ALA A 88 -19.68 2.02 0.09
CA ALA A 88 -20.98 2.66 -0.05
C ALA A 88 -21.17 3.71 1.07
N ILE A 89 -20.48 4.85 0.94
CA ILE A 89 -20.42 5.89 1.97
C ILE A 89 -21.70 6.73 1.99
N SER A 90 -22.34 6.85 3.17
CA SER A 90 -23.51 7.70 3.38
C SER A 90 -23.18 9.09 3.93
N ASP A 91 -22.05 9.25 4.61
CA ASP A 91 -21.54 10.54 5.06
C ASP A 91 -20.01 10.56 5.07
N TYR A 92 -19.40 11.50 4.31
CA TYR A 92 -17.95 11.62 4.24
C TYR A 92 -17.30 12.20 5.50
N LYS A 93 -18.06 12.82 6.38
CA LYS A 93 -17.56 13.49 7.60
C LYS A 93 -17.99 12.79 8.89
N ASP A 94 -18.51 11.58 8.78
CA ASP A 94 -18.90 10.78 9.95
C ASP A 94 -18.28 9.39 9.85
N VAL A 95 -18.11 8.73 11.00
CA VAL A 95 -17.58 7.38 11.11
C VAL A 95 -18.71 6.34 11.13
N ASN A 96 -18.39 5.11 10.74
CA ASN A 96 -19.31 4.00 10.89
C ASN A 96 -19.50 3.68 12.38
N GLU A 97 -20.74 3.72 12.84
CA GLU A 97 -21.14 3.48 14.23
C GLU A 97 -20.73 2.07 14.72
N GLU A 98 -20.58 1.10 13.81
CA GLU A 98 -20.07 -0.24 14.14
C GLU A 98 -18.62 -0.21 14.63
N PHE A 99 -17.82 0.76 14.18
CA PHE A 99 -16.41 0.88 14.54
C PHE A 99 -16.19 1.70 15.81
N GLY A 100 -17.19 2.47 16.23
CA GLY A 100 -17.14 3.33 17.40
C GLY A 100 -17.60 4.76 17.11
N THR A 101 -17.18 5.68 17.94
CA THR A 101 -17.48 7.11 17.83
C THR A 101 -16.36 7.87 17.11
N MET A 102 -16.63 9.10 16.70
CA MET A 102 -15.59 10.01 16.19
C MET A 102 -14.46 10.21 17.22
N GLN A 103 -14.79 10.25 18.52
CA GLN A 103 -13.76 10.35 19.56
C GLN A 103 -12.88 9.10 19.63
N ASP A 104 -13.46 7.90 19.47
CA ASP A 104 -12.67 6.65 19.42
C ASP A 104 -11.73 6.63 18.22
N PHE A 105 -12.13 7.23 17.10
CA PHE A 105 -11.26 7.36 15.93
C PHE A 105 -10.11 8.36 16.18
N GLU A 106 -10.41 9.53 16.77
CA GLU A 106 -9.39 10.54 17.14
C GLU A 106 -8.42 9.97 18.20
N ASP A 107 -8.90 9.18 19.15
CA ASP A 107 -8.07 8.50 20.15
C ASP A 107 -7.14 7.48 19.49
N LEU A 108 -7.63 6.71 18.50
CA LEU A 108 -6.81 5.77 17.72
C LEU A 108 -5.69 6.51 16.97
N ILE A 109 -6.01 7.63 16.30
CA ILE A 109 -4.99 8.45 15.61
C ILE A 109 -3.91 8.90 16.59
N ALA A 110 -4.31 9.46 17.74
CA ALA A 110 -3.38 9.94 18.75
C ALA A 110 -2.48 8.81 19.28
N ALA A 111 -3.07 7.66 19.62
CA ALA A 111 -2.33 6.49 20.10
C ALA A 111 -1.37 5.91 19.05
N ALA A 112 -1.77 5.93 17.79
CA ALA A 112 -0.93 5.51 16.66
C ALA A 112 0.27 6.46 16.48
N HIS A 113 0.04 7.77 16.51
CA HIS A 113 1.10 8.78 16.41
C HIS A 113 2.09 8.70 17.58
N GLU A 114 1.61 8.46 18.82
CA GLU A 114 2.49 8.26 19.98
C GLU A 114 3.46 7.07 19.80
N GLN A 115 3.06 6.06 19.04
CA GLN A 115 3.89 4.90 18.70
C GLN A 115 4.68 5.09 17.39
N GLY A 116 4.52 6.23 16.71
CA GLY A 116 5.25 6.60 15.51
C GLY A 116 4.66 6.10 14.20
N PHE A 117 3.42 5.61 14.22
CA PHE A 117 2.69 5.26 13.00
C PHE A 117 2.19 6.51 12.28
N ARG A 118 1.90 6.33 10.99
CA ARG A 118 1.10 7.25 10.18
C ARG A 118 -0.24 6.62 9.86
N ILE A 119 -1.31 7.40 9.93
CA ILE A 119 -2.67 6.94 9.60
C ILE A 119 -3.04 7.44 8.21
N VAL A 120 -3.27 6.49 7.32
CA VAL A 120 -3.79 6.73 5.96
C VAL A 120 -5.22 6.20 5.90
N MET A 121 -6.14 7.04 5.46
CA MET A 121 -7.55 6.69 5.35
C MET A 121 -7.89 6.33 3.91
N ASP A 122 -8.70 5.29 3.73
CA ASP A 122 -9.25 4.99 2.41
C ASP A 122 -10.24 6.08 1.98
N TRP A 123 -10.07 6.60 0.78
CA TRP A 123 -10.86 7.70 0.25
C TRP A 123 -11.64 7.29 -1.00
N VAL A 124 -12.92 7.06 -0.83
CA VAL A 124 -13.84 6.64 -1.89
C VAL A 124 -14.33 7.88 -2.64
N ALA A 125 -13.62 8.24 -3.71
CA ALA A 125 -13.92 9.47 -4.44
C ALA A 125 -14.92 9.30 -5.58
N ASN A 126 -15.06 8.09 -6.16
CA ASN A 126 -15.84 7.88 -7.38
C ASN A 126 -17.36 7.86 -7.16
N GLN A 127 -17.82 7.37 -6.02
CA GLN A 127 -19.23 7.11 -5.74
C GLN A 127 -19.61 7.34 -4.28
N THR A 128 -20.93 7.34 -4.01
CA THR A 128 -21.50 7.35 -2.65
C THR A 128 -22.58 6.29 -2.53
N ALA A 129 -23.08 6.03 -1.32
CA ALA A 129 -24.33 5.28 -1.12
C ALA A 129 -25.55 6.04 -1.70
N PRO A 130 -26.66 5.34 -2.05
CA PRO A 130 -27.88 5.98 -2.53
C PRO A 130 -28.54 6.93 -1.52
N ASP A 131 -28.33 6.69 -0.24
CA ASP A 131 -28.82 7.48 0.88
C ASP A 131 -27.76 8.43 1.48
N ASN A 132 -26.71 8.75 0.72
CA ASN A 132 -25.70 9.73 1.13
C ASN A 132 -26.36 11.12 1.38
N VAL A 133 -25.86 11.82 2.38
CA VAL A 133 -26.35 13.17 2.75
C VAL A 133 -26.32 14.15 1.58
N TRP A 134 -25.43 13.99 0.62
CA TRP A 134 -25.35 14.82 -0.58
C TRP A 134 -26.53 14.60 -1.54
N MET A 135 -27.16 13.41 -1.54
CA MET A 135 -28.34 13.16 -2.37
C MET A 135 -29.51 14.12 -2.10
N THR A 136 -29.60 14.63 -0.87
CA THR A 136 -30.68 15.54 -0.45
C THR A 136 -30.20 16.97 -0.21
N THR A 137 -28.91 17.18 0.00
CA THR A 137 -28.33 18.50 0.34
C THR A 137 -27.65 19.20 -0.82
N LYS A 138 -27.38 18.46 -1.91
CA LYS A 138 -26.70 18.96 -3.11
C LYS A 138 -27.65 18.97 -4.32
N PRO A 139 -27.34 19.75 -5.38
CA PRO A 139 -28.13 19.76 -6.60
C PRO A 139 -28.20 18.39 -7.29
N ALA A 140 -29.23 18.16 -8.10
CA ALA A 140 -29.44 16.89 -8.78
C ALA A 140 -28.29 16.48 -9.73
N ASP A 141 -27.60 17.44 -10.34
CA ASP A 141 -26.45 17.26 -11.21
C ASP A 141 -25.12 17.03 -10.46
N PHE A 142 -25.19 16.88 -9.15
CA PHE A 142 -24.07 16.42 -8.32
C PHE A 142 -23.73 14.94 -8.58
N TYR A 143 -24.73 14.18 -9.09
CA TYR A 143 -24.63 12.77 -9.45
C TYR A 143 -24.86 12.58 -10.94
N GLU A 144 -24.19 11.61 -11.51
CA GLU A 144 -24.51 11.15 -12.86
C GLU A 144 -25.91 10.59 -12.93
N ARG A 145 -26.62 10.85 -14.07
CA ARG A 145 -28.00 10.46 -14.23
C ARG A 145 -28.30 9.89 -15.60
N ASP A 146 -29.24 8.95 -15.63
CA ASP A 146 -29.80 8.42 -16.87
C ASP A 146 -30.76 9.45 -17.52
N SER A 147 -31.26 9.09 -18.71
CA SER A 147 -32.22 9.92 -19.46
C SER A 147 -33.56 10.13 -18.77
N LEU A 148 -33.85 9.37 -17.73
CA LEU A 148 -35.08 9.48 -16.91
C LEU A 148 -34.84 10.32 -15.64
N GLY A 149 -33.59 10.74 -15.40
CA GLY A 149 -33.19 11.53 -14.24
C GLY A 149 -32.84 10.70 -12.98
N ASN A 150 -32.73 9.38 -13.08
CA ASN A 150 -32.30 8.55 -11.97
C ASN A 150 -30.77 8.60 -11.83
N ALA A 151 -30.25 8.69 -10.61
CA ALA A 151 -28.84 8.57 -10.35
C ALA A 151 -28.37 7.15 -10.70
N ILE A 152 -27.26 7.07 -11.44
CA ILE A 152 -26.72 5.80 -11.94
C ILE A 152 -25.57 5.29 -11.07
N TRP A 153 -25.18 4.05 -11.29
CA TRP A 153 -24.02 3.38 -10.70
C TRP A 153 -23.23 2.68 -11.79
N GLU A 154 -21.98 2.37 -11.48
CA GLU A 154 -21.10 1.62 -12.37
C GLU A 154 -21.07 0.13 -12.03
N TYR A 155 -20.72 -0.69 -13.01
CA TYR A 155 -20.54 -2.14 -12.85
C TYR A 155 -21.75 -2.82 -12.16
N ASP A 156 -21.49 -3.72 -11.25
CA ASP A 156 -22.46 -4.37 -10.38
C ASP A 156 -22.62 -3.72 -8.99
N TRP A 157 -22.11 -2.47 -8.81
CA TRP A 157 -22.12 -1.73 -7.53
C TRP A 157 -23.48 -1.05 -7.28
N THR A 158 -24.54 -1.87 -7.29
CA THR A 158 -25.94 -1.39 -7.20
C THR A 158 -26.26 -0.62 -5.92
N ASP A 159 -25.43 -0.79 -4.89
CA ASP A 159 -25.47 -0.10 -3.61
C ASP A 159 -24.72 1.24 -3.61
N THR A 160 -24.33 1.74 -4.78
CA THR A 160 -23.63 3.04 -4.94
C THR A 160 -24.34 3.96 -5.93
N ARG A 161 -23.89 5.21 -6.03
CA ARG A 161 -24.27 6.22 -7.03
C ARG A 161 -23.04 7.03 -7.45
N SER A 162 -22.81 7.10 -8.75
CA SER A 162 -21.65 7.78 -9.34
C SER A 162 -21.76 9.29 -9.18
N LEU A 163 -20.67 9.92 -8.74
CA LEU A 163 -20.55 11.37 -8.64
C LEU A 163 -20.26 11.99 -10.02
N ASN A 164 -20.88 13.13 -10.30
CA ASN A 164 -20.68 13.83 -11.58
C ASN A 164 -19.53 14.84 -11.49
N TYR A 165 -18.36 14.44 -11.95
CA TYR A 165 -17.17 15.28 -11.95
C TYR A 165 -17.13 16.39 -13.02
N GLU A 166 -18.12 16.47 -13.90
CA GLU A 166 -18.34 17.68 -14.73
C GLU A 166 -18.82 18.85 -13.86
N ASN A 167 -19.49 18.56 -12.73
CA ASN A 167 -19.89 19.57 -11.75
C ASN A 167 -18.74 19.87 -10.78
N ARG A 168 -18.19 21.08 -10.85
CA ARG A 168 -17.10 21.54 -9.97
C ARG A 168 -17.44 21.56 -8.48
N GLU A 169 -18.72 21.64 -8.11
CA GLU A 169 -19.13 21.58 -6.70
C GLU A 169 -18.78 20.23 -6.06
N VAL A 170 -18.68 19.14 -6.86
CA VAL A 170 -18.21 17.84 -6.39
C VAL A 170 -16.75 17.93 -5.94
N TRP A 171 -15.89 18.62 -6.72
CA TRP A 171 -14.47 18.80 -6.40
C TRP A 171 -14.29 19.54 -5.07
N TYR A 172 -15.05 20.61 -4.87
CA TYR A 172 -15.00 21.40 -3.64
C TYR A 172 -15.54 20.64 -2.43
N ALA A 173 -16.57 19.81 -2.63
CA ALA A 173 -17.09 18.97 -1.56
C ALA A 173 -16.11 17.86 -1.17
N GLN A 174 -15.41 17.29 -2.13
CA GLN A 174 -14.33 16.32 -1.88
C GLN A 174 -13.18 16.99 -1.11
N GLU A 175 -12.70 18.16 -1.58
CA GLU A 175 -11.66 18.90 -0.87
C GLU A 175 -12.06 19.21 0.58
N ASP A 176 -13.25 19.72 0.80
CA ASP A 176 -13.78 20.08 2.12
C ASP A 176 -13.86 18.84 3.05
N ALA A 177 -14.26 17.70 2.52
CA ALA A 177 -14.31 16.47 3.28
C ALA A 177 -12.91 15.90 3.57
N MET A 178 -11.98 15.94 2.61
CA MET A 178 -10.59 15.51 2.85
C MET A 178 -9.91 16.39 3.91
N ARG A 179 -10.09 17.71 3.85
CA ARG A 179 -9.56 18.65 4.86
C ARG A 179 -10.10 18.35 6.25
N PHE A 180 -11.37 18.01 6.38
CA PHE A 180 -11.97 17.66 7.66
C PHE A 180 -11.21 16.52 8.35
N TRP A 181 -10.77 15.49 7.62
CA TRP A 181 -10.01 14.38 8.18
C TRP A 181 -8.55 14.75 8.44
N LEU A 182 -7.93 15.52 7.57
CA LEU A 182 -6.56 16.03 7.79
C LEU A 182 -6.48 16.91 9.04
N ASP A 183 -7.49 17.75 9.29
CA ASP A 183 -7.59 18.57 10.51
C ASP A 183 -7.78 17.73 11.78
N LYS A 184 -8.25 16.47 11.64
CA LYS A 184 -8.34 15.50 12.73
C LYS A 184 -7.05 14.67 12.94
N GLY A 185 -6.05 14.87 12.10
CA GLY A 185 -4.75 14.24 12.24
C GLY A 185 -4.50 13.05 11.33
N VAL A 186 -5.36 12.77 10.35
CA VAL A 186 -5.06 11.79 9.29
C VAL A 186 -3.84 12.27 8.49
N ASP A 187 -2.87 11.39 8.22
CA ASP A 187 -1.62 11.74 7.55
C ASP A 187 -1.72 11.65 6.02
N GLY A 188 -2.79 11.06 5.49
CA GLY A 188 -2.96 10.90 4.06
C GLY A 188 -4.12 10.04 3.64
N PHE A 189 -4.20 9.75 2.35
CA PHE A 189 -5.28 8.98 1.76
C PHE A 189 -4.78 7.94 0.77
N ARG A 190 -5.41 6.76 0.78
CA ARG A 190 -5.46 5.84 -0.35
C ARG A 190 -6.73 6.19 -1.12
N CYS A 191 -6.56 6.63 -2.36
CA CYS A 191 -7.67 7.05 -3.19
C CYS A 191 -8.20 5.87 -4.01
N ASP A 192 -9.39 5.42 -3.62
CA ASP A 192 -10.14 4.34 -4.23
C ASP A 192 -10.51 4.66 -5.68
N ALA A 193 -10.38 3.69 -6.57
CA ALA A 193 -10.70 3.80 -8.00
C ALA A 193 -10.17 5.11 -8.64
N ALA A 194 -9.01 5.59 -8.19
CA ALA A 194 -8.46 6.88 -8.63
C ALA A 194 -8.30 6.96 -10.16
N GLY A 195 -8.10 5.81 -10.79
CA GLY A 195 -7.99 5.70 -12.25
C GLY A 195 -9.28 5.93 -13.02
N GLU A 196 -10.45 5.77 -12.40
CA GLU A 196 -11.76 5.97 -13.02
C GLU A 196 -12.16 7.46 -13.05
N MET A 197 -11.57 8.25 -12.16
CA MET A 197 -11.86 9.69 -12.08
C MET A 197 -11.11 10.48 -13.17
N PRO A 198 -11.67 11.64 -13.62
CA PRO A 198 -10.95 12.57 -14.48
C PRO A 198 -9.64 13.05 -13.83
N SER A 199 -8.53 12.94 -14.56
CA SER A 199 -7.20 13.35 -14.06
C SER A 199 -7.15 14.82 -13.62
N GLU A 200 -7.98 15.69 -14.23
CA GLU A 200 -8.10 17.10 -13.89
C GLU A 200 -8.60 17.32 -12.47
N THR A 201 -9.41 16.39 -11.94
CA THR A 201 -9.86 16.45 -10.54
C THR A 201 -8.67 16.32 -9.59
N TRP A 202 -7.80 15.34 -9.84
CA TRP A 202 -6.59 15.14 -9.05
C TRP A 202 -5.58 16.28 -9.22
N GLN A 203 -5.48 16.86 -10.44
CA GLN A 203 -4.66 18.05 -10.72
C GLN A 203 -5.13 19.28 -9.92
N TYR A 204 -6.40 19.32 -9.53
CA TYR A 204 -6.94 20.34 -8.63
C TYR A 204 -6.73 19.97 -7.15
N LEU A 205 -7.17 18.78 -6.75
CA LEU A 205 -7.20 18.37 -5.33
C LEU A 205 -5.78 18.28 -4.73
N VAL A 206 -4.87 17.58 -5.42
CA VAL A 206 -3.54 17.28 -4.87
C VAL A 206 -2.73 18.54 -4.55
N PRO A 207 -2.52 19.49 -5.49
CA PRO A 207 -1.77 20.71 -5.17
C PRO A 207 -2.48 21.58 -4.12
N THR A 208 -3.81 21.54 -4.09
CA THR A 208 -4.61 22.31 -3.12
C THR A 208 -4.44 21.76 -1.70
N LEU A 209 -4.46 20.44 -1.54
CA LEU A 209 -4.22 19.78 -0.26
C LEU A 209 -2.76 19.93 0.18
N ARG A 210 -1.78 19.66 -0.70
CA ARG A 210 -0.34 19.77 -0.37
C ARG A 210 0.08 21.17 0.04
N ARG A 211 -0.57 22.21 -0.45
CA ARG A 211 -0.30 23.60 -0.01
C ARG A 211 -0.60 23.81 1.47
N ALA A 212 -1.64 23.17 2.00
CA ALA A 212 -2.04 23.27 3.40
C ALA A 212 -1.39 22.19 4.27
N TYR A 213 -1.17 21.02 3.71
CA TYR A 213 -0.61 19.82 4.37
C TYR A 213 0.58 19.29 3.55
N PRO A 214 1.78 19.90 3.66
CA PRO A 214 2.91 19.60 2.78
C PRO A 214 3.45 18.17 2.87
N GLU A 215 3.22 17.50 3.98
CA GLU A 215 3.68 16.13 4.25
C GLU A 215 2.58 15.07 4.05
N ILE A 216 1.44 15.45 3.45
CA ILE A 216 0.35 14.50 3.16
C ILE A 216 0.85 13.37 2.26
N TYR A 217 0.51 12.14 2.64
CA TYR A 217 0.74 10.96 1.80
C TYR A 217 -0.48 10.68 0.93
N LEU A 218 -0.25 10.46 -0.36
CA LEU A 218 -1.30 10.15 -1.33
C LEU A 218 -0.93 8.91 -2.14
N LEU A 219 -1.74 7.89 -2.01
CA LEU A 219 -1.66 6.63 -2.73
C LEU A 219 -2.86 6.52 -3.69
N ALA A 220 -2.61 6.35 -4.98
CA ALA A 220 -3.66 6.11 -5.96
C ALA A 220 -3.85 4.62 -6.22
N GLU A 221 -5.09 4.15 -6.13
CA GLU A 221 -5.46 2.88 -6.73
C GLU A 221 -5.57 3.07 -8.25
N ALA A 222 -4.45 3.03 -8.89
CA ALA A 222 -4.27 3.12 -10.33
C ALA A 222 -2.82 2.79 -10.69
N GLU A 223 -2.57 2.41 -11.93
CA GLU A 223 -1.23 2.25 -12.48
C GLU A 223 -1.06 3.11 -13.74
N LYS A 224 -1.35 4.43 -13.59
CA LYS A 224 -1.25 5.41 -14.67
C LYS A 224 0.04 6.23 -14.53
N PRO A 225 0.91 6.30 -15.58
CA PRO A 225 2.15 7.07 -15.51
C PRO A 225 1.96 8.55 -15.14
N GLU A 226 0.88 9.18 -15.58
CA GLU A 226 0.57 10.57 -15.25
C GLU A 226 0.35 10.83 -13.76
N PHE A 227 -0.07 9.82 -13.01
CA PHE A 227 -0.28 9.95 -11.56
C PHE A 227 1.02 9.99 -10.77
N THR A 228 2.11 9.53 -11.35
CA THR A 228 3.45 9.61 -10.75
C THR A 228 4.25 10.84 -11.22
N ALA A 229 3.73 11.57 -12.24
CA ALA A 229 4.36 12.77 -12.73
C ALA A 229 4.15 13.95 -11.76
N ASP A 230 5.14 14.83 -11.66
CA ASP A 230 5.10 16.07 -10.88
C ASP A 230 4.59 15.89 -9.44
N THR A 231 4.80 14.70 -8.85
CA THR A 231 4.35 14.35 -7.50
C THR A 231 2.84 14.46 -7.28
N MET A 232 2.06 14.15 -8.31
CA MET A 232 0.61 14.12 -8.16
C MET A 232 0.24 13.15 -7.03
N PHE A 233 0.68 11.89 -7.11
CA PHE A 233 0.61 10.93 -6.01
C PHE A 233 2.02 10.53 -5.58
N ASP A 234 2.19 10.19 -4.30
CA ASP A 234 3.45 9.64 -3.79
C ASP A 234 3.63 8.21 -4.28
N ALA A 235 2.57 7.43 -4.18
CA ALA A 235 2.54 6.03 -4.59
C ALA A 235 1.36 5.73 -5.54
N THR A 236 1.55 4.73 -6.38
CA THR A 236 0.51 4.09 -7.19
C THR A 236 0.62 2.58 -7.02
N TYR A 237 -0.46 1.86 -7.28
CA TYR A 237 -0.45 0.40 -7.24
C TYR A 237 0.49 -0.20 -8.28
N ALA A 238 1.04 -1.39 -7.98
CA ALA A 238 1.81 -2.21 -8.91
C ALA A 238 0.94 -3.38 -9.43
N TRP A 239 -0.21 -3.08 -10.02
CA TRP A 239 -1.17 -4.10 -10.48
C TRP A 239 -0.59 -5.04 -11.54
N GLU A 240 0.14 -4.50 -12.53
CA GLU A 240 0.76 -5.33 -13.57
C GLU A 240 1.78 -6.31 -12.96
N MET A 241 2.57 -5.84 -11.98
CA MET A 241 3.51 -6.70 -11.23
C MET A 241 2.78 -7.80 -10.47
N HIS A 242 1.75 -7.45 -9.72
CA HIS A 242 0.92 -8.38 -8.96
C HIS A 242 0.31 -9.48 -9.86
N HIS A 243 -0.22 -9.11 -11.03
CA HIS A 243 -0.76 -10.08 -11.99
C HIS A 243 0.33 -11.01 -12.56
N ILE A 244 1.53 -10.48 -12.82
CA ILE A 244 2.67 -11.29 -13.27
C ILE A 244 3.09 -12.27 -12.16
N GLU A 245 3.16 -11.84 -10.92
CA GLU A 245 3.50 -12.68 -9.76
C GLU A 245 2.50 -13.82 -9.59
N ASN A 246 1.20 -13.52 -9.64
CA ASN A 246 0.15 -14.55 -9.62
C ASN A 246 0.28 -15.53 -10.80
N ALA A 247 0.58 -15.03 -12.00
CA ALA A 247 0.75 -15.87 -13.17
C ALA A 247 2.01 -16.78 -13.09
N ILE A 248 3.08 -16.32 -12.46
CA ILE A 248 4.26 -17.13 -12.16
C ILE A 248 3.91 -18.20 -11.12
N GLY A 249 3.31 -17.82 -9.99
CA GLY A 249 3.03 -18.73 -8.88
C GLY A 249 2.03 -19.83 -9.22
N ASN A 250 0.95 -19.49 -9.93
CA ASN A 250 -0.14 -20.40 -10.26
C ASN A 250 0.03 -21.06 -11.65
N GLY A 251 1.01 -20.63 -12.45
CA GLY A 251 1.35 -21.23 -13.74
C GLY A 251 0.14 -21.42 -14.66
N PRO A 252 -0.05 -22.65 -15.20
CA PRO A 252 -1.10 -22.91 -16.20
C PRO A 252 -2.54 -22.68 -15.71
N ALA A 253 -2.79 -22.64 -14.41
CA ALA A 253 -4.11 -22.38 -13.85
C ALA A 253 -4.48 -20.88 -13.85
N ASN A 254 -3.52 -19.99 -14.11
CA ASN A 254 -3.77 -18.57 -14.16
C ASN A 254 -4.47 -18.17 -15.47
N LYS A 255 -5.51 -17.32 -15.35
CA LYS A 255 -6.29 -16.81 -16.50
C LYS A 255 -5.44 -15.96 -17.47
N ASP A 256 -4.36 -15.35 -16.99
CA ASP A 256 -3.46 -14.49 -17.77
C ASP A 256 -2.34 -15.28 -18.45
N GLY A 257 -2.38 -16.63 -18.37
CA GLY A 257 -1.39 -17.55 -18.92
C GLY A 257 -0.15 -17.70 -18.05
N VAL A 258 0.79 -18.49 -18.53
CA VAL A 258 2.07 -18.73 -17.84
C VAL A 258 2.98 -17.52 -18.01
N LYS A 259 3.54 -17.03 -16.90
CA LYS A 259 4.58 -16.00 -16.86
C LYS A 259 5.84 -16.55 -16.20
N THR A 260 6.94 -15.87 -16.41
CA THR A 260 8.28 -16.26 -15.94
C THR A 260 9.03 -15.05 -15.37
N ALA A 261 10.22 -15.26 -14.88
CA ALA A 261 11.13 -14.19 -14.47
C ALA A 261 11.38 -13.15 -15.58
N ALA A 262 11.25 -13.57 -16.86
CA ALA A 262 11.47 -12.67 -18.01
C ALA A 262 10.39 -11.59 -18.10
N GLU A 263 9.11 -11.94 -17.95
CA GLU A 263 8.02 -10.96 -17.99
C GLU A 263 8.09 -9.97 -16.81
N LEU A 264 8.46 -10.45 -15.62
CA LEU A 264 8.67 -9.56 -14.48
C LEU A 264 9.83 -8.58 -14.74
N ARG A 265 10.92 -9.07 -15.35
CA ARG A 265 12.06 -8.23 -15.73
C ARG A 265 11.70 -7.21 -16.81
N GLU A 266 10.86 -7.59 -17.77
CA GLU A 266 10.31 -6.69 -18.80
C GLU A 266 9.43 -5.59 -18.20
N TYR A 267 8.50 -5.95 -17.29
CA TYR A 267 7.70 -4.99 -16.54
C TYR A 267 8.58 -3.95 -15.83
N LEU A 268 9.58 -4.39 -15.08
CA LEU A 268 10.49 -3.50 -14.36
C LEU A 268 11.29 -2.57 -15.30
N ALA A 269 11.69 -3.08 -16.47
CA ALA A 269 12.35 -2.25 -17.48
C ALA A 269 11.41 -1.20 -18.07
N LYS A 270 10.16 -1.56 -18.35
CA LYS A 270 9.10 -0.68 -18.83
C LYS A 270 8.75 0.39 -17.77
N ASP A 271 8.58 0.00 -16.51
CA ASP A 271 8.32 0.93 -15.41
C ASP A 271 9.47 1.92 -15.21
N ALA A 272 10.72 1.47 -15.33
CA ALA A 272 11.89 2.34 -15.21
C ALA A 272 11.97 3.44 -16.29
N VAL A 273 11.34 3.22 -17.43
CA VAL A 273 11.29 4.18 -18.55
C VAL A 273 10.08 5.09 -18.47
N ASN A 274 8.92 4.52 -18.10
CA ASN A 274 7.63 5.22 -18.21
C ASN A 274 7.29 6.06 -16.98
N THR A 275 7.96 5.82 -15.85
CA THR A 275 7.68 6.54 -14.61
C THR A 275 8.95 7.14 -14.00
N PRO A 276 8.86 8.29 -13.30
CA PRO A 276 10.01 8.92 -12.68
C PRO A 276 10.65 8.01 -11.63
N THR A 277 11.94 8.22 -11.40
CA THR A 277 12.66 7.48 -10.34
C THR A 277 12.12 7.73 -8.95
N SER A 278 11.47 8.87 -8.75
CA SER A 278 10.83 9.24 -7.48
C SER A 278 9.53 8.49 -7.20
N ALA A 279 8.85 7.95 -8.20
CA ALA A 279 7.59 7.24 -8.01
C ALA A 279 7.73 6.07 -7.03
N PHE A 280 6.74 5.90 -6.13
CA PHE A 280 6.59 4.69 -5.34
C PHE A 280 5.57 3.76 -5.99
N ARG A 281 5.78 2.45 -5.81
CA ARG A 281 4.87 1.40 -6.24
C ARG A 281 4.41 0.60 -5.03
N LEU A 282 3.13 0.68 -4.69
CA LEU A 282 2.56 -0.21 -3.68
C LEU A 282 2.60 -1.65 -4.23
N ALA A 283 3.47 -2.46 -3.66
CA ALA A 283 3.71 -3.85 -4.07
C ALA A 283 3.12 -4.79 -3.02
N PHE A 284 2.39 -5.81 -3.47
CA PHE A 284 1.62 -6.67 -2.58
C PHE A 284 1.34 -8.04 -3.19
N THR A 285 1.27 -9.05 -2.34
CA THR A 285 0.72 -10.37 -2.70
C THR A 285 -0.76 -10.46 -2.39
N SER A 286 -1.27 -9.66 -1.45
CA SER A 286 -2.70 -9.61 -1.10
C SER A 286 -3.13 -8.21 -0.66
N ASN A 287 -4.42 -7.93 -0.76
CA ASN A 287 -5.15 -6.80 -0.21
C ASN A 287 -6.60 -7.24 0.06
N HIS A 288 -7.46 -6.30 0.48
CA HIS A 288 -8.87 -6.61 0.77
C HIS A 288 -9.63 -7.17 -0.43
N ASP A 289 -9.35 -6.69 -1.66
CA ASP A 289 -10.01 -7.16 -2.88
C ASP A 289 -9.53 -8.56 -3.27
N GLU A 290 -8.22 -8.75 -3.34
CA GLU A 290 -7.64 -10.03 -3.69
C GLU A 290 -8.08 -11.11 -2.71
N ASN A 291 -7.97 -10.85 -1.40
CA ASN A 291 -8.37 -11.81 -0.39
C ASN A 291 -9.85 -12.18 -0.47
N SER A 292 -10.73 -11.19 -0.58
CA SER A 292 -12.18 -11.45 -0.56
C SER A 292 -12.70 -12.06 -1.86
N TRP A 293 -12.17 -11.65 -3.02
CA TRP A 293 -12.76 -11.98 -4.32
C TRP A 293 -11.96 -12.99 -5.13
N ASN A 294 -10.63 -12.96 -5.05
CA ASN A 294 -9.76 -13.77 -5.89
C ASN A 294 -9.09 -14.93 -5.14
N GLY A 295 -9.04 -14.89 -3.82
CA GLY A 295 -8.46 -15.93 -2.97
C GLY A 295 -7.33 -15.43 -2.09
N THR A 296 -6.98 -16.23 -1.09
CA THR A 296 -5.80 -15.95 -0.26
C THR A 296 -4.53 -15.99 -1.11
N GLU A 297 -3.44 -15.41 -0.62
CA GLU A 297 -2.13 -15.55 -1.28
C GLU A 297 -1.71 -17.02 -1.47
N PHE A 298 -2.10 -17.88 -0.54
CA PHE A 298 -1.80 -19.33 -0.63
C PHE A 298 -2.59 -20.01 -1.76
N GLU A 299 -3.87 -19.63 -1.95
CA GLU A 299 -4.69 -20.11 -3.07
C GLU A 299 -4.15 -19.62 -4.42
N ARG A 300 -3.64 -18.37 -4.48
CA ARG A 300 -3.22 -17.73 -5.73
C ARG A 300 -1.76 -18.02 -6.08
N LEU A 301 -0.87 -18.08 -5.11
CA LEU A 301 0.57 -18.21 -5.31
C LEU A 301 1.14 -19.57 -4.90
N GLY A 302 0.38 -20.37 -4.10
CA GLY A 302 0.92 -21.61 -3.57
C GLY A 302 2.24 -21.40 -2.84
N ASP A 303 3.22 -22.27 -3.09
CA ASP A 303 4.53 -22.20 -2.44
C ASP A 303 5.38 -20.98 -2.86
N ALA A 304 4.97 -20.27 -3.92
CA ALA A 304 5.69 -19.09 -4.42
C ALA A 304 5.50 -17.84 -3.55
N TRP A 305 4.53 -17.81 -2.65
CA TRP A 305 4.17 -16.59 -1.89
C TRP A 305 5.37 -15.94 -1.18
N LYS A 306 6.25 -16.73 -0.56
CA LYS A 306 7.43 -16.20 0.15
C LYS A 306 8.40 -15.48 -0.77
N VAL A 307 8.70 -16.05 -1.92
CA VAL A 307 9.65 -15.44 -2.86
C VAL A 307 9.06 -14.18 -3.51
N MET A 308 7.74 -14.12 -3.73
CA MET A 308 7.06 -12.91 -4.22
C MET A 308 7.09 -11.80 -3.17
N GLU A 309 6.83 -12.10 -1.89
CA GLU A 309 7.00 -11.11 -0.82
C GLU A 309 8.45 -10.58 -0.74
N VAL A 310 9.44 -11.44 -0.86
CA VAL A 310 10.85 -10.97 -0.92
C VAL A 310 11.06 -9.99 -2.07
N LEU A 311 10.44 -10.22 -3.23
CA LEU A 311 10.52 -9.29 -4.36
C LEU A 311 9.80 -7.98 -4.06
N ASN A 312 8.60 -8.03 -3.47
CA ASN A 312 7.84 -6.84 -3.08
C ASN A 312 8.61 -5.94 -2.11
N PHE A 313 9.41 -6.52 -1.20
CA PHE A 313 10.24 -5.78 -0.28
C PHE A 313 11.58 -5.29 -0.87
N THR A 314 12.08 -5.90 -1.95
CA THR A 314 13.45 -5.67 -2.42
C THR A 314 13.57 -5.03 -3.80
N LEU A 315 12.54 -5.09 -4.63
CA LEU A 315 12.55 -4.48 -5.96
C LEU A 315 12.61 -2.94 -5.91
N PRO A 316 13.00 -2.26 -6.99
CA PRO A 316 13.09 -0.81 -7.02
C PRO A 316 11.71 -0.16 -6.94
N LYS A 317 11.64 1.03 -6.34
CA LYS A 317 10.42 1.83 -6.15
C LYS A 317 9.37 1.19 -5.24
N THR A 318 9.51 -0.07 -4.82
CA THR A 318 8.46 -0.73 -4.05
C THR A 318 8.32 -0.15 -2.65
N GLN A 319 7.07 0.08 -2.29
CA GLN A 319 6.57 0.29 -0.93
C GLN A 319 5.68 -0.92 -0.64
N PRO A 320 6.14 -1.86 0.19
CA PRO A 320 5.42 -3.11 0.39
C PRO A 320 4.18 -2.91 1.24
N LEU A 321 3.14 -3.68 0.93
CA LEU A 321 1.90 -3.77 1.68
C LEU A 321 1.80 -5.14 2.36
N ILE A 322 1.40 -5.14 3.61
CA ILE A 322 0.94 -6.32 4.35
C ILE A 322 -0.56 -6.13 4.62
N TYR A 323 -1.39 -7.05 4.16
CA TYR A 323 -2.83 -7.04 4.44
C TYR A 323 -3.14 -7.72 5.76
N THR A 324 -4.19 -7.29 6.42
CA THR A 324 -4.74 -7.84 7.68
C THR A 324 -4.69 -9.36 7.73
N GLY A 325 -3.86 -9.91 8.60
CA GLY A 325 -3.73 -11.34 8.85
C GLY A 325 -2.63 -12.06 8.08
N GLN A 326 -2.00 -11.46 7.06
CA GLN A 326 -0.90 -12.11 6.35
C GLN A 326 0.27 -12.46 7.28
N GLU A 327 0.58 -11.60 8.24
CA GLU A 327 1.68 -11.80 9.19
C GLU A 327 1.47 -12.94 10.20
N ILE A 328 0.28 -13.51 10.22
CA ILE A 328 -0.01 -14.73 10.98
C ILE A 328 -0.31 -15.94 10.09
N GLY A 329 -0.20 -15.78 8.76
CA GLY A 329 -0.49 -16.83 7.80
C GLY A 329 -1.97 -17.17 7.71
N LEU A 330 -2.84 -16.15 7.72
CA LEU A 330 -4.29 -16.33 7.65
C LEU A 330 -4.70 -16.87 6.27
N ASP A 331 -4.89 -18.19 6.18
CA ASP A 331 -5.39 -18.84 4.95
C ASP A 331 -6.93 -18.90 4.96
N ARG A 332 -7.55 -17.74 4.91
CA ARG A 332 -9.00 -17.58 4.88
C ARG A 332 -9.39 -16.31 4.14
N ARG A 333 -10.40 -16.43 3.25
CA ARG A 333 -11.03 -15.26 2.63
C ARG A 333 -11.93 -14.58 3.64
N LEU A 334 -11.64 -13.32 3.92
CA LEU A 334 -12.46 -12.53 4.85
C LEU A 334 -13.76 -12.09 4.19
N GLU A 335 -14.86 -12.24 4.90
CA GLU A 335 -16.19 -11.83 4.43
C GLU A 335 -16.27 -10.32 4.24
N PHE A 336 -16.61 -9.87 3.03
CA PHE A 336 -16.61 -8.44 2.69
C PHE A 336 -17.80 -7.67 3.28
N PHE A 337 -19.00 -8.26 3.22
CA PHE A 337 -20.25 -7.64 3.65
C PHE A 337 -20.73 -8.04 5.05
N GLU A 338 -19.98 -8.91 5.69
CA GLU A 338 -20.32 -9.49 6.99
C GLU A 338 -19.17 -9.35 7.98
N LYS A 339 -19.44 -9.62 9.25
CA LYS A 339 -18.41 -9.66 10.28
C LYS A 339 -17.80 -11.06 10.35
N ASP A 340 -16.50 -11.14 10.14
CA ASP A 340 -15.71 -12.37 10.13
C ASP A 340 -14.37 -12.14 10.84
N PRO A 341 -14.37 -11.86 12.17
CA PRO A 341 -13.23 -11.31 12.85
C PRO A 341 -12.08 -12.30 13.01
N ILE A 342 -10.87 -11.76 12.99
CA ILE A 342 -9.67 -12.47 13.43
C ILE A 342 -9.58 -12.35 14.93
N SER A 343 -9.59 -13.50 15.62
CA SER A 343 -9.57 -13.57 17.09
C SER A 343 -8.23 -14.02 17.66
N ASP A 344 -7.39 -14.63 16.85
CA ASP A 344 -6.06 -15.12 17.25
C ASP A 344 -4.95 -14.43 16.45
N TRP A 345 -4.14 -13.65 17.13
CA TRP A 345 -3.00 -12.93 16.60
C TRP A 345 -1.67 -13.49 17.14
N THR A 346 -1.65 -14.76 17.53
CA THR A 346 -0.44 -15.40 18.07
C THR A 346 0.66 -15.40 17.01
N ALA A 347 1.79 -14.80 17.36
CA ALA A 347 2.98 -14.75 16.52
C ALA A 347 3.47 -16.17 16.19
N ASN A 348 3.93 -16.36 14.97
CA ASN A 348 4.37 -17.64 14.44
C ASN A 348 5.47 -17.44 13.37
N GLU A 349 5.80 -18.48 12.61
CA GLU A 349 6.82 -18.40 11.55
C GLU A 349 6.54 -17.38 10.44
N TYR A 350 5.28 -17.06 10.15
CA TYR A 350 4.90 -16.00 9.20
C TYR A 350 5.23 -14.62 9.79
N THR A 351 4.92 -14.42 11.06
CA THR A 351 5.28 -13.19 11.79
C THR A 351 6.79 -12.95 11.74
N ASP A 352 7.58 -13.98 12.04
CA ASP A 352 9.05 -13.89 12.00
C ASP A 352 9.56 -13.57 10.59
N PHE A 353 8.94 -14.15 9.57
CA PHE A 353 9.28 -13.89 8.17
C PHE A 353 9.01 -12.44 7.79
N TYR A 354 7.80 -11.91 8.03
CA TYR A 354 7.47 -10.52 7.73
C TYR A 354 8.32 -9.54 8.53
N LYS A 355 8.56 -9.78 9.82
CA LYS A 355 9.48 -8.97 10.64
C LYS A 355 10.87 -8.91 10.02
N SER A 356 11.39 -10.02 9.54
CA SER A 356 12.71 -10.05 8.90
C SER A 356 12.79 -9.21 7.63
N LEU A 357 11.72 -9.17 6.84
CA LEU A 357 11.65 -8.34 5.63
C LEU A 357 11.51 -6.84 5.96
N VAL A 358 10.69 -6.51 6.96
CA VAL A 358 10.53 -5.14 7.46
C VAL A 358 11.86 -4.62 8.00
N GLU A 359 12.54 -5.40 8.85
CA GLU A 359 13.86 -5.06 9.39
C GLU A 359 14.90 -4.86 8.28
N LEU A 360 14.92 -5.76 7.29
CA LEU A 360 15.79 -5.65 6.12
C LEU A 360 15.56 -4.34 5.36
N LYS A 361 14.30 -3.96 5.15
CA LYS A 361 13.94 -2.73 4.42
C LYS A 361 14.38 -1.48 5.18
N HIS A 362 14.17 -1.43 6.49
CA HIS A 362 14.54 -0.30 7.34
C HIS A 362 16.05 -0.19 7.56
N SER A 363 16.73 -1.32 7.74
CA SER A 363 18.16 -1.32 8.04
C SER A 363 19.04 -1.03 6.84
N ASN A 364 18.55 -1.24 5.60
CA ASN A 364 19.35 -1.11 4.41
C ASN A 364 18.87 -0.01 3.45
N PRO A 365 19.51 1.18 3.45
CA PRO A 365 19.12 2.30 2.60
C PRO A 365 19.09 1.99 1.09
N ALA A 366 19.73 0.90 0.65
CA ALA A 366 19.63 0.47 -0.75
C ALA A 366 18.22 0.05 -1.13
N LEU A 367 17.37 -0.33 -0.16
CA LEU A 367 15.98 -0.75 -0.36
C LEU A 367 14.96 0.38 -0.25
N ALA A 368 15.37 1.59 0.11
CA ALA A 368 14.47 2.74 0.10
C ALA A 368 13.72 2.82 -1.25
N ALA A 369 12.47 3.25 -1.21
CA ALA A 369 11.67 3.50 -2.41
C ALA A 369 12.15 4.77 -3.13
N GLY A 370 11.67 4.99 -4.32
CA GLY A 370 11.93 6.20 -5.08
C GLY A 370 13.41 6.48 -5.36
N GLU A 371 13.73 7.76 -5.46
CA GLU A 371 15.06 8.24 -5.83
C GLU A 371 16.13 8.03 -4.75
N ARG A 372 15.75 7.76 -3.52
CA ARG A 372 16.70 7.47 -2.43
C ARG A 372 17.29 6.08 -2.53
N GLY A 373 16.53 5.12 -3.05
CA GLY A 373 16.95 3.72 -3.14
C GLY A 373 18.09 3.47 -4.13
N GLY A 374 18.71 2.31 -3.99
CA GLY A 374 19.74 1.83 -4.93
C GLY A 374 19.14 1.45 -6.27
N LYS A 375 19.78 1.88 -7.37
CA LYS A 375 19.40 1.40 -8.71
C LYS A 375 19.64 -0.10 -8.82
N VAL A 376 18.76 -0.78 -9.56
CA VAL A 376 18.94 -2.20 -9.88
C VAL A 376 20.14 -2.40 -10.81
N LYS A 377 20.97 -3.36 -10.45
CA LYS A 377 21.95 -3.95 -11.34
C LYS A 377 21.64 -5.44 -11.48
N TRP A 378 21.19 -5.82 -12.66
CA TRP A 378 20.89 -7.22 -12.96
C TRP A 378 22.14 -8.10 -12.90
N ILE A 379 21.95 -9.36 -12.51
CA ILE A 379 22.98 -10.38 -12.42
C ILE A 379 22.52 -11.55 -13.30
N GLU A 380 23.34 -11.88 -14.30
CA GLU A 380 23.08 -13.04 -15.14
C GLU A 380 23.52 -14.31 -14.39
N THR A 381 22.59 -15.23 -14.21
CA THR A 381 22.80 -16.49 -13.48
C THR A 381 23.08 -17.66 -14.41
N GLY A 382 22.64 -17.57 -15.65
CA GLY A 382 22.62 -18.69 -16.63
C GLY A 382 21.30 -19.49 -16.52
N ASP A 383 20.53 -19.34 -15.48
CA ASP A 383 19.24 -19.97 -15.27
C ASP A 383 18.13 -18.95 -15.58
N PRO A 384 17.22 -19.20 -16.54
CA PRO A 384 16.18 -18.26 -16.95
C PRO A 384 15.10 -18.08 -15.89
N ASP A 385 14.93 -19.03 -14.98
CA ASP A 385 13.90 -18.99 -13.94
C ASP A 385 14.36 -18.23 -12.69
N VAL A 386 15.64 -17.83 -12.65
CA VAL A 386 16.19 -17.09 -11.52
C VAL A 386 16.27 -15.60 -11.82
N LEU A 387 15.46 -14.81 -11.12
CA LEU A 387 15.60 -13.37 -11.08
C LEU A 387 16.71 -12.99 -10.10
N ALA A 388 17.79 -12.37 -10.59
CA ALA A 388 18.91 -11.97 -9.73
C ALA A 388 19.33 -10.53 -9.98
N PHE A 389 19.49 -9.77 -8.89
CA PHE A 389 19.88 -8.37 -8.96
C PHE A 389 20.61 -7.90 -7.71
N SER A 390 21.23 -6.73 -7.81
CA SER A 390 21.70 -6.01 -6.63
C SER A 390 21.28 -4.56 -6.68
N ARG A 391 21.06 -3.98 -5.50
CA ARG A 391 20.82 -2.55 -5.29
C ARG A 391 21.93 -2.02 -4.38
N LYS A 392 22.41 -0.80 -4.65
CA LYS A 392 23.48 -0.19 -3.86
C LYS A 392 23.30 1.32 -3.73
N VAL A 393 23.41 1.83 -2.52
CA VAL A 393 23.47 3.28 -2.23
C VAL A 393 24.36 3.54 -1.02
N CYS A 394 25.18 4.58 -1.09
CA CYS A 394 26.00 5.06 0.04
C CYS A 394 26.81 3.98 0.78
N GLY A 395 27.34 3.00 0.05
CA GLY A 395 28.11 1.89 0.63
C GLY A 395 27.30 0.65 0.98
N ASN A 396 26.00 0.81 1.27
CA ASN A 396 25.09 -0.30 1.55
C ASN A 396 24.69 -1.02 0.27
N LYS A 397 24.68 -2.33 0.29
CA LYS A 397 24.33 -3.17 -0.86
C LYS A 397 23.48 -4.35 -0.43
N VAL A 398 22.37 -4.56 -1.15
CA VAL A 398 21.59 -5.80 -1.10
C VAL A 398 21.75 -6.54 -2.44
N THR A 399 21.92 -7.85 -2.38
CA THR A 399 21.90 -8.73 -3.55
C THR A 399 20.85 -9.80 -3.32
N VAL A 400 19.93 -9.94 -4.26
CA VAL A 400 18.83 -10.90 -4.20
C VAL A 400 18.98 -11.90 -5.35
N TYR A 401 18.75 -13.16 -5.03
CA TYR A 401 18.56 -14.26 -5.97
C TYR A 401 17.22 -14.89 -5.62
N ALA A 402 16.29 -14.94 -6.57
CA ALA A 402 14.95 -15.47 -6.42
C ALA A 402 14.68 -16.51 -7.49
N ASN A 403 14.45 -17.76 -7.09
CA ASN A 403 14.04 -18.82 -7.99
C ASN A 403 12.52 -18.76 -8.16
N LEU A 404 12.07 -18.43 -9.36
CA LEU A 404 10.65 -18.25 -9.70
C LEU A 404 10.09 -19.48 -10.42
N SER A 405 10.50 -20.67 -9.96
CA SER A 405 10.13 -21.97 -10.52
C SER A 405 9.83 -23.00 -9.43
N ALA A 406 8.96 -23.94 -9.75
CA ALA A 406 8.65 -25.11 -8.93
C ALA A 406 9.78 -26.15 -8.89
N GLU A 407 10.84 -25.94 -9.66
CA GLU A 407 12.02 -26.81 -9.72
C GLU A 407 13.23 -26.13 -9.07
N PRO A 408 14.18 -26.87 -8.50
CA PRO A 408 15.43 -26.29 -8.03
C PRO A 408 16.21 -25.62 -9.17
N SER A 409 16.84 -24.49 -8.90
CA SER A 409 17.65 -23.78 -9.88
C SER A 409 18.94 -24.56 -10.27
N GLU A 410 19.51 -24.17 -11.40
CA GLU A 410 20.92 -24.49 -11.67
C GLU A 410 21.84 -23.89 -10.58
N PRO A 411 23.01 -24.49 -10.32
CA PRO A 411 23.89 -23.97 -9.29
C PRO A 411 24.39 -22.55 -9.57
N ILE A 412 24.09 -21.62 -8.68
CA ILE A 412 24.54 -20.23 -8.74
C ILE A 412 25.70 -20.06 -7.77
N LYS A 413 26.91 -19.85 -8.29
CA LYS A 413 28.16 -19.82 -7.50
C LYS A 413 28.39 -21.09 -6.68
N GLY A 414 27.98 -22.23 -7.21
CA GLY A 414 28.20 -23.55 -6.62
C GLY A 414 27.08 -24.04 -5.69
N GLU A 415 25.99 -23.29 -5.55
CA GLU A 415 24.82 -23.62 -4.72
C GLU A 415 23.53 -23.40 -5.48
N ALA A 416 22.67 -24.42 -5.54
CA ALA A 416 21.32 -24.29 -6.11
C ALA A 416 20.36 -23.66 -5.10
N LEU A 417 19.38 -22.90 -5.61
CA LEU A 417 18.22 -22.49 -4.82
C LEU A 417 17.16 -23.60 -4.91
N PRO A 418 16.47 -23.92 -3.81
CA PRO A 418 15.33 -24.83 -3.88
C PRO A 418 14.20 -24.22 -4.75
N ALA A 419 13.21 -25.04 -5.09
CA ALA A 419 11.97 -24.55 -5.70
C ALA A 419 11.40 -23.38 -4.88
N TRP A 420 11.03 -22.28 -5.56
CA TRP A 420 10.54 -21.04 -4.95
C TRP A 420 11.47 -20.46 -3.86
N GLY A 421 12.74 -20.86 -3.90
CA GLY A 421 13.74 -20.43 -2.92
C GLY A 421 14.34 -19.08 -3.26
N TYR A 422 14.88 -18.44 -2.23
CA TYR A 422 15.59 -17.16 -2.40
C TYR A 422 16.84 -17.08 -1.54
N ARG A 423 17.69 -16.12 -1.87
CA ARG A 423 18.88 -15.80 -1.09
C ARG A 423 19.12 -14.28 -1.12
N ILE A 424 19.20 -13.69 0.06
CA ILE A 424 19.49 -12.26 0.26
C ILE A 424 20.90 -12.14 0.86
N ILE A 425 21.71 -11.25 0.32
CA ILE A 425 23.08 -10.97 0.79
C ILE A 425 23.21 -9.47 1.00
N GLU A 426 23.46 -9.06 2.23
CA GLU A 426 23.75 -7.69 2.63
C GLU A 426 25.26 -7.44 2.71
N LYS A 427 25.67 -6.21 2.38
CA LYS A 427 27.06 -5.72 2.53
C LYS A 427 27.08 -4.22 2.78
#